data_2b9c6d9595399308c521d0451fade823
#
_entry.id   2b9c6d9595399308c521d0451fade823
#
_cell.length_a   1.000
_cell.length_b   1.000
_cell.length_c   1.000
_cell.angle_alpha   90.00
_cell.angle_beta   90.00
_cell.angle_gamma   90.00
#
_symmetry.space_group_name_H-M   'P 1'
#
loop_
_entity.id
_entity.type
_entity.pdbx_description
1 polymer ?
#
loop_
_entity_poly.entity_id
_entity_poly.type
_entity_poly.pdbx_seq_one_letter_code
_entity_poly.pdbx_strand_id
1 'polypeptide(L)'
;MRNKFLKSLKILLVEDEKRLSLLLKNAIGNNFKSFLIAHDGIEGLEMYKKTSPDIIITDIMMPNKTGLEMAKEIKENNPKSNIIVLSAYSEVDKLLSAIDIGVIKYFIEPFDPDELLEYIISLEGKISNQIINLKDDYIFNKSSKSLYKNTKYIKLSKNEVLFLEFLVKNYEDEKLIVSYEAIKNHLWGKQVSDERLRTFIRRFRDKTSKNLLVNLRGQGYQIAIIISK
;
A
#
# COMPACT_ATOMS: atom_id res chain seq x y z
N MET A 1 1.01 -26.36 -3.40
CA MET A 1 0.97 -25.26 -4.43
C MET A 1 1.48 -23.99 -3.75
N ARG A 2 2.50 -23.31 -4.30
CA ARG A 2 2.90 -22.00 -3.75
C ARG A 2 1.76 -21.01 -3.95
N ASN A 3 1.28 -20.43 -2.88
CA ASN A 3 0.14 -19.52 -2.90
C ASN A 3 0.48 -18.27 -3.76
N LYS A 4 -0.26 -18.07 -4.87
CA LYS A 4 -0.03 -16.94 -5.81
C LYS A 4 -0.16 -15.58 -5.11
N PHE A 5 -1.05 -15.48 -4.13
CA PHE A 5 -1.24 -14.27 -3.35
C PHE A 5 0.05 -13.89 -2.62
N LEU A 6 0.65 -14.81 -1.85
CA LEU A 6 1.90 -14.54 -1.14
C LEU A 6 3.01 -14.09 -2.09
N LYS A 7 3.11 -14.72 -3.28
CA LYS A 7 4.09 -14.35 -4.31
C LYS A 7 3.89 -12.97 -4.93
N SER A 8 2.77 -12.32 -4.68
CA SER A 8 2.52 -10.93 -5.09
C SER A 8 2.97 -9.92 -4.04
N LEU A 9 3.10 -10.32 -2.76
CA LEU A 9 3.32 -9.43 -1.63
C LEU A 9 4.79 -9.03 -1.44
N LYS A 10 4.99 -7.78 -1.07
CA LYS A 10 6.24 -7.21 -0.56
C LYS A 10 6.12 -7.05 0.95
N ILE A 11 7.01 -7.68 1.68
CA ILE A 11 7.10 -7.62 3.14
C ILE A 11 8.28 -6.75 3.54
N LEU A 12 8.08 -5.90 4.55
CA LEU A 12 9.14 -5.21 5.27
C LEU A 12 9.11 -5.71 6.71
N LEU A 13 10.16 -6.41 7.13
CA LEU A 13 10.43 -6.75 8.52
C LEU A 13 11.33 -5.67 9.12
N VAL A 14 10.97 -5.17 10.30
CA VAL A 14 11.79 -4.22 11.08
C VAL A 14 12.10 -4.86 12.42
N GLU A 15 13.38 -5.22 12.61
CA GLU A 15 13.85 -6.05 13.71
C GLU A 15 15.34 -5.78 13.96
N ASP A 16 15.70 -5.34 15.15
CA ASP A 16 17.08 -4.96 15.48
C ASP A 16 17.97 -6.18 15.74
N GLU A 17 17.41 -7.31 16.21
CA GLU A 17 18.14 -8.55 16.37
C GLU A 17 18.36 -9.24 15.00
N LYS A 18 19.58 -9.06 14.45
CA LYS A 18 19.96 -9.62 13.14
C LYS A 18 19.77 -11.14 13.02
N ARG A 19 19.96 -11.87 14.13
CA ARG A 19 19.76 -13.32 14.13
C ARG A 19 18.29 -13.67 13.95
N LEU A 20 17.41 -12.98 14.67
CA LEU A 20 15.97 -13.22 14.63
C LEU A 20 15.39 -12.83 13.27
N SER A 21 15.78 -11.66 12.75
CA SER A 21 15.35 -11.21 11.42
C SER A 21 15.75 -12.17 10.30
N LEU A 22 16.96 -12.75 10.37
CA LEU A 22 17.43 -13.76 9.41
C LEU A 22 16.71 -15.11 9.57
N LEU A 23 16.45 -15.55 10.80
CA LEU A 23 15.68 -16.77 11.06
C LEU A 23 14.29 -16.67 10.46
N LEU A 24 13.58 -15.57 10.71
CA LEU A 24 12.25 -15.36 10.16
C LEU A 24 12.27 -15.27 8.62
N LYS A 25 13.24 -14.54 8.05
CA LYS A 25 13.44 -14.50 6.61
C LYS A 25 13.68 -15.87 5.99
N ASN A 26 14.48 -16.71 6.63
CA ASN A 26 14.75 -18.08 6.15
C ASN A 26 13.52 -18.97 6.24
N ALA A 27 12.72 -18.83 7.31
CA ALA A 27 11.52 -19.62 7.52
C ALA A 27 10.43 -19.29 6.49
N ILE A 28 10.08 -18.01 6.31
CA ILE A 28 8.91 -17.63 5.51
C ILE A 28 9.23 -16.72 4.31
N GLY A 29 10.41 -16.08 4.25
CA GLY A 29 10.72 -15.05 3.24
C GLY A 29 10.60 -15.53 1.80
N ASN A 30 10.93 -16.80 1.55
CA ASN A 30 10.82 -17.41 0.22
C ASN A 30 9.37 -17.56 -0.30
N ASN A 31 8.36 -17.31 0.52
CA ASN A 31 6.97 -17.32 0.10
C ASN A 31 6.56 -16.02 -0.60
N PHE A 32 7.28 -14.94 -0.41
CA PHE A 32 6.91 -13.61 -0.85
C PHE A 32 7.61 -13.17 -2.15
N LYS A 33 7.12 -12.11 -2.77
CA LYS A 33 7.76 -11.45 -3.91
C LYS A 33 9.08 -10.80 -3.50
N SER A 34 9.06 -10.13 -2.34
CA SER A 34 10.25 -9.61 -1.68
C SER A 34 10.06 -9.58 -0.18
N PHE A 35 11.15 -9.87 0.55
CA PHE A 35 11.21 -9.82 2.00
C PHE A 35 12.42 -8.95 2.38
N LEU A 36 12.13 -7.71 2.76
CA LEU A 36 13.10 -6.68 3.10
C LEU A 36 13.28 -6.64 4.61
N ILE A 37 14.46 -6.30 5.09
CA ILE A 37 14.79 -6.19 6.52
C ILE A 37 15.33 -4.78 6.76
N ALA A 38 14.86 -4.14 7.83
CA ALA A 38 15.42 -2.94 8.45
C ALA A 38 15.73 -3.24 9.91
N HIS A 39 16.66 -2.52 10.53
CA HIS A 39 17.16 -2.82 11.85
C HIS A 39 16.80 -1.80 12.94
N ASP A 40 16.04 -0.79 12.61
CA ASP A 40 15.38 0.12 13.54
C ASP A 40 14.21 0.85 12.87
N GLY A 41 13.44 1.61 13.65
CA GLY A 41 12.27 2.31 13.13
C GLY A 41 12.61 3.46 12.17
N ILE A 42 13.83 4.01 12.20
CA ILE A 42 14.27 5.07 11.25
C ILE A 42 14.52 4.44 9.89
N GLU A 43 15.34 3.40 9.83
CA GLU A 43 15.60 2.62 8.61
C GLU A 43 14.29 2.04 8.04
N GLY A 44 13.41 1.54 8.94
CA GLY A 44 12.09 1.04 8.60
C GLY A 44 11.23 2.07 7.86
N LEU A 45 11.18 3.33 8.36
CA LEU A 45 10.47 4.42 7.71
C LEU A 45 11.04 4.79 6.34
N GLU A 46 12.36 4.83 6.21
CA GLU A 46 13.02 5.11 4.93
C GLU A 46 12.70 4.02 3.91
N MET A 47 12.81 2.75 4.31
CA MET A 47 12.49 1.62 3.46
C MET A 47 11.00 1.59 3.10
N TYR A 48 10.10 1.89 4.03
CA TYR A 48 8.66 2.03 3.76
C TYR A 48 8.39 3.07 2.66
N LYS A 49 8.96 4.27 2.79
CA LYS A 49 8.81 5.36 1.81
C LYS A 49 9.36 4.98 0.43
N LYS A 50 10.46 4.23 0.38
CA LYS A 50 11.15 3.83 -0.85
C LYS A 50 10.50 2.65 -1.57
N THR A 51 10.00 1.66 -0.82
CA THR A 51 9.59 0.36 -1.39
C THR A 51 8.09 0.16 -1.42
N SER A 52 7.33 0.90 -0.61
CA SER A 52 5.88 0.76 -0.44
C SER A 52 5.49 -0.72 -0.23
N PRO A 53 5.84 -1.32 0.91
CA PRO A 53 5.51 -2.71 1.21
C PRO A 53 3.99 -2.89 1.39
N ASP A 54 3.50 -4.09 1.10
CA ASP A 54 2.09 -4.45 1.28
C ASP A 54 1.78 -4.77 2.75
N ILE A 55 2.75 -5.31 3.48
CA ILE A 55 2.69 -5.59 4.92
C ILE A 55 4.02 -5.19 5.55
N ILE A 56 3.91 -4.56 6.72
CA ILE A 56 5.03 -4.26 7.61
C ILE A 56 4.91 -5.18 8.82
N ILE A 57 5.99 -5.83 9.19
CA ILE A 57 6.11 -6.64 10.40
C ILE A 57 7.17 -5.95 11.25
N THR A 58 6.89 -5.65 12.50
CA THR A 58 7.84 -4.89 13.33
C THR A 58 7.88 -5.42 14.75
N ASP A 59 9.08 -5.50 15.32
CA ASP A 59 9.22 -5.54 16.79
C ASP A 59 8.85 -4.18 17.38
N ILE A 60 8.54 -4.14 18.66
CA ILE A 60 8.23 -2.92 19.41
C ILE A 60 9.51 -2.23 19.87
N MET A 61 10.40 -3.00 20.50
CA MET A 61 11.53 -2.44 21.23
C MET A 61 12.80 -2.45 20.39
N MET A 62 13.06 -1.34 19.73
CA MET A 62 14.26 -1.18 18.90
C MET A 62 15.00 0.11 19.28
N PRO A 63 16.31 0.21 19.03
CA PRO A 63 17.08 1.42 19.23
C PRO A 63 16.59 2.55 18.29
N ASN A 64 16.95 3.79 18.60
CA ASN A 64 16.67 5.01 17.85
C ASN A 64 15.19 5.37 17.74
N LYS A 65 14.37 4.52 17.16
CA LYS A 65 12.92 4.67 17.03
C LYS A 65 12.25 3.32 17.23
N THR A 66 11.27 3.27 18.13
CA THR A 66 10.50 2.04 18.40
C THR A 66 9.58 1.69 17.23
N GLY A 67 9.18 0.41 17.16
CA GLY A 67 8.23 -0.05 16.15
C GLY A 67 6.86 0.62 16.25
N LEU A 68 6.40 0.93 17.48
CA LEU A 68 5.11 1.63 17.67
C LEU A 68 5.19 3.10 17.24
N GLU A 69 6.28 3.82 17.51
CA GLU A 69 6.48 5.19 17.00
C GLU A 69 6.53 5.20 15.47
N MET A 70 7.25 4.25 14.87
CA MET A 70 7.27 4.07 13.43
C MET A 70 5.87 3.77 12.86
N ALA A 71 5.16 2.83 13.48
CA ALA A 71 3.81 2.44 13.07
C ALA A 71 2.83 3.62 13.13
N LYS A 72 2.90 4.45 14.18
CA LYS A 72 2.10 5.65 14.35
C LYS A 72 2.35 6.64 13.19
N GLU A 73 3.62 6.97 12.91
CA GLU A 73 3.98 7.88 11.80
C GLU A 73 3.49 7.36 10.45
N ILE A 74 3.61 6.06 10.21
CA ILE A 74 3.10 5.43 8.98
C ILE A 74 1.58 5.55 8.90
N LYS A 75 0.86 5.28 9.98
CA LYS A 75 -0.61 5.32 10.02
C LYS A 75 -1.17 6.73 9.90
N GLU A 76 -0.51 7.74 10.45
CA GLU A 76 -0.87 9.15 10.28
C GLU A 76 -0.84 9.56 8.79
N ASN A 77 0.15 9.07 8.05
CA ASN A 77 0.28 9.35 6.62
C ASN A 77 -0.57 8.42 5.73
N ASN A 78 -0.77 7.18 6.15
CA ASN A 78 -1.53 6.17 5.44
C ASN A 78 -2.26 5.22 6.40
N PRO A 79 -3.47 5.57 6.85
CA PRO A 79 -4.26 4.77 7.81
C PRO A 79 -4.54 3.34 7.37
N LYS A 80 -4.47 3.05 6.04
CA LYS A 80 -4.74 1.73 5.47
C LYS A 80 -3.52 0.81 5.42
N SER A 81 -2.34 1.25 5.86
CA SER A 81 -1.15 0.40 5.92
C SER A 81 -1.39 -0.85 6.78
N ASN A 82 -0.97 -2.01 6.31
CA ASN A 82 -1.07 -3.25 7.08
C ASN A 82 0.18 -3.41 7.93
N ILE A 83 0.04 -3.26 9.24
CA ILE A 83 1.14 -3.36 10.20
C ILE A 83 0.83 -4.50 11.17
N ILE A 84 1.76 -5.45 11.29
CA ILE A 84 1.76 -6.55 12.23
C ILE A 84 2.87 -6.27 13.24
N VAL A 85 2.57 -6.43 14.51
CA VAL A 85 3.54 -6.28 15.60
C VAL A 85 3.94 -7.65 16.10
N LEU A 86 5.24 -7.86 16.27
CA LEU A 86 5.82 -9.00 17.02
C LEU A 86 6.38 -8.43 18.31
N SER A 87 6.24 -9.11 19.42
CA SER A 87 6.79 -8.63 20.69
C SER A 87 6.98 -9.74 21.71
N ALA A 88 8.12 -9.71 22.37
CA ALA A 88 8.40 -10.56 23.54
C ALA A 88 7.57 -10.16 24.78
N TYR A 89 6.84 -9.05 24.72
CA TYR A 89 6.16 -8.47 25.87
C TYR A 89 4.64 -8.56 25.74
N SER A 90 4.02 -9.13 26.76
CA SER A 90 2.56 -9.12 26.94
C SER A 90 2.06 -7.90 27.75
N GLU A 91 2.85 -6.81 27.79
CA GLU A 91 2.48 -5.62 28.54
C GLU A 91 1.21 -5.00 27.97
N VAL A 92 0.20 -4.86 28.81
CA VAL A 92 -1.13 -4.36 28.43
C VAL A 92 -1.03 -2.97 27.79
N ASP A 93 -0.18 -2.10 28.30
CA ASP A 93 -0.02 -0.72 27.79
C ASP A 93 0.51 -0.69 26.34
N LYS A 94 1.42 -1.58 25.99
CA LYS A 94 1.94 -1.70 24.62
C LYS A 94 0.90 -2.27 23.67
N LEU A 95 0.13 -3.26 24.14
CA LEU A 95 -0.99 -3.82 23.38
C LEU A 95 -2.08 -2.76 23.13
N LEU A 96 -2.45 -1.99 24.14
CA LEU A 96 -3.42 -0.89 23.99
C LEU A 96 -2.91 0.16 23.01
N SER A 97 -1.64 0.55 23.13
CA SER A 97 -1.02 1.50 22.20
C SER A 97 -1.03 0.98 20.74
N ALA A 98 -0.76 -0.31 20.54
CA ALA A 98 -0.82 -0.93 19.22
C ALA A 98 -2.24 -0.92 18.63
N ILE A 99 -3.26 -1.15 19.48
CA ILE A 99 -4.68 -1.08 19.09
C ILE A 99 -5.05 0.35 18.70
N ASP A 100 -4.68 1.35 19.49
CA ASP A 100 -4.96 2.76 19.22
C ASP A 100 -4.31 3.26 17.93
N ILE A 101 -3.11 2.77 17.62
CA ILE A 101 -2.42 3.03 16.36
C ILE A 101 -3.15 2.35 15.17
N GLY A 102 -3.92 1.30 15.42
CA GLY A 102 -4.64 0.54 14.43
C GLY A 102 -3.77 -0.49 13.69
N VAL A 103 -2.87 -1.16 14.42
CA VAL A 103 -2.17 -2.34 13.86
C VAL A 103 -3.19 -3.46 13.60
N ILE A 104 -2.92 -4.28 12.61
CA ILE A 104 -3.90 -5.29 12.18
C ILE A 104 -3.78 -6.61 12.95
N LYS A 105 -2.64 -6.85 13.58
CA LYS A 105 -2.38 -8.04 14.40
C LYS A 105 -1.19 -7.78 15.31
N TYR A 106 -1.24 -8.41 16.49
CA TYR A 106 -0.17 -8.46 17.47
C TYR A 106 0.14 -9.94 17.74
N PHE A 107 1.41 -10.34 17.61
CA PHE A 107 1.91 -11.66 17.97
C PHE A 107 2.80 -11.55 19.21
N ILE A 108 2.58 -12.42 20.17
CA ILE A 108 3.42 -12.53 21.38
C ILE A 108 4.45 -13.62 21.14
N GLU A 109 5.70 -13.32 21.40
CA GLU A 109 6.80 -14.28 21.31
C GLU A 109 6.85 -15.20 22.55
N PRO A 110 7.22 -16.46 22.36
CA PRO A 110 7.55 -17.10 21.07
C PRO A 110 6.30 -17.44 20.26
N PHE A 111 6.34 -17.23 18.94
CA PHE A 111 5.27 -17.60 18.00
C PHE A 111 5.80 -18.55 16.91
N ASP A 112 4.90 -19.32 16.32
CA ASP A 112 5.22 -20.14 15.16
C ASP A 112 5.24 -19.29 13.89
N PRO A 113 6.33 -19.28 13.10
CA PRO A 113 6.36 -18.61 11.80
C PRO A 113 5.23 -19.04 10.85
N ASP A 114 4.75 -20.28 10.97
CA ASP A 114 3.63 -20.77 10.16
C ASP A 114 2.32 -20.11 10.57
N GLU A 115 2.10 -19.79 11.85
CA GLU A 115 0.91 -19.02 12.29
C GLU A 115 0.91 -17.60 11.68
N LEU A 116 2.08 -16.96 11.62
CA LEU A 116 2.22 -15.66 10.96
C LEU A 116 1.91 -15.76 9.46
N LEU A 117 2.38 -16.82 8.81
CA LEU A 117 2.12 -17.06 7.40
C LEU A 117 0.63 -17.32 7.13
N GLU A 118 -0.03 -18.14 7.95
CA GLU A 118 -1.47 -18.40 7.86
C GLU A 118 -2.29 -17.12 8.07
N TYR A 119 -1.91 -16.30 9.04
CA TYR A 119 -2.56 -15.00 9.23
C TYR A 119 -2.41 -14.11 8.01
N ILE A 120 -1.21 -14.02 7.40
CA ILE A 120 -1.00 -13.25 6.17
C ILE A 120 -1.86 -13.79 5.03
N ILE A 121 -2.01 -15.11 4.89
CA ILE A 121 -2.91 -15.72 3.91
C ILE A 121 -4.36 -15.30 4.15
N SER A 122 -4.81 -15.24 5.40
CA SER A 122 -6.17 -14.80 5.74
C SER A 122 -6.49 -13.37 5.31
N LEU A 123 -5.45 -12.55 5.08
CA LEU A 123 -5.59 -11.18 4.59
C LEU A 123 -5.82 -11.10 3.07
N GLU A 124 -5.81 -12.23 2.33
CA GLU A 124 -5.92 -12.24 0.88
C GLU A 124 -7.09 -11.40 0.37
N GLY A 125 -8.29 -11.61 0.87
CA GLY A 125 -9.47 -10.83 0.48
C GLY A 125 -9.33 -9.33 0.77
N LYS A 126 -8.76 -8.99 1.92
CA LYS A 126 -8.54 -7.59 2.34
C LYS A 126 -7.50 -6.89 1.47
N ILE A 127 -6.37 -7.55 1.20
CA ILE A 127 -5.24 -6.96 0.46
C ILE A 127 -5.50 -7.00 -1.05
N SER A 128 -6.06 -8.10 -1.59
CA SER A 128 -6.40 -8.22 -3.01
C SER A 128 -7.41 -7.16 -3.44
N ASN A 129 -8.38 -6.84 -2.60
CA ASN A 129 -9.32 -5.74 -2.85
C ASN A 129 -8.65 -4.36 -2.87
N GLN A 130 -7.40 -4.26 -2.43
CA GLN A 130 -6.62 -3.02 -2.49
C GLN A 130 -5.75 -2.92 -3.74
N ILE A 131 -5.58 -4.01 -4.47
CA ILE A 131 -4.78 -4.07 -5.70
C ILE A 131 -5.71 -3.98 -6.89
N ILE A 132 -5.58 -2.92 -7.67
CA ILE A 132 -6.35 -2.69 -8.88
C ILE A 132 -5.44 -2.90 -10.10
N ASN A 133 -5.76 -3.90 -10.90
CA ASN A 133 -5.07 -4.14 -12.17
C ASN A 133 -5.64 -3.19 -13.22
N LEU A 134 -4.77 -2.38 -13.80
CA LEU A 134 -5.09 -1.40 -14.81
C LEU A 134 -4.53 -1.82 -16.17
N LYS A 135 -5.05 -1.27 -17.24
CA LYS A 135 -4.56 -1.54 -18.61
C LYS A 135 -3.06 -1.24 -18.75
N ASP A 136 -2.40 -1.87 -19.72
CA ASP A 136 -0.97 -1.73 -20.04
C ASP A 136 -0.05 -2.14 -18.85
N ASP A 137 -0.43 -3.20 -18.11
CA ASP A 137 0.34 -3.79 -16.99
C ASP A 137 0.60 -2.83 -15.83
N TYR A 138 -0.28 -1.85 -15.66
CA TYR A 138 -0.26 -1.01 -14.48
C TYR A 138 -0.99 -1.68 -13.32
N ILE A 139 -0.46 -1.49 -12.12
CA ILE A 139 -1.03 -1.96 -10.86
C ILE A 139 -1.11 -0.77 -9.91
N PHE A 140 -2.30 -0.46 -9.45
CA PHE A 140 -2.51 0.55 -8.41
C PHE A 140 -2.81 -0.13 -7.08
N ASN A 141 -1.96 0.10 -6.08
CA ASN A 141 -2.20 -0.34 -4.70
C ASN A 141 -2.89 0.81 -3.95
N LYS A 142 -4.16 0.60 -3.58
CA LYS A 142 -4.98 1.59 -2.85
C LYS A 142 -4.49 1.84 -1.42
N SER A 143 -3.86 0.84 -0.81
CA SER A 143 -3.33 0.94 0.56
C SER A 143 -2.12 1.86 0.60
N SER A 144 -1.12 1.59 -0.23
CA SER A 144 0.11 2.38 -0.29
C SER A 144 0.00 3.59 -1.22
N LYS A 145 -1.15 3.79 -1.88
CA LYS A 145 -1.41 4.85 -2.87
C LYS A 145 -0.35 4.92 -3.98
N SER A 146 0.15 3.75 -4.37
CA SER A 146 1.30 3.60 -5.24
C SER A 146 0.93 2.97 -6.57
N LEU A 147 1.48 3.54 -7.66
CA LEU A 147 1.31 3.02 -9.00
C LEU A 147 2.59 2.31 -9.45
N TYR A 148 2.43 1.14 -10.07
CA TYR A 148 3.52 0.36 -10.63
C TYR A 148 3.22 0.00 -12.10
N LYS A 149 4.26 -0.13 -12.91
CA LYS A 149 4.22 -0.73 -14.24
C LYS A 149 5.27 -1.82 -14.30
N ASN A 150 4.89 -3.06 -14.61
CA ASN A 150 5.84 -4.20 -14.67
C ASN A 150 6.77 -4.21 -13.45
N THR A 151 6.24 -4.06 -12.23
CA THR A 151 6.98 -3.98 -10.97
C THR A 151 7.78 -2.70 -10.71
N LYS A 152 7.97 -1.82 -11.71
CA LYS A 152 8.66 -0.54 -11.54
C LYS A 152 7.70 0.50 -10.94
N TYR A 153 8.12 1.12 -9.85
CA TYR A 153 7.37 2.22 -9.21
C TYR A 153 7.28 3.45 -10.12
N ILE A 154 6.08 4.01 -10.25
CA ILE A 154 5.81 5.26 -10.99
C ILE A 154 5.54 6.36 -9.98
N LYS A 155 6.44 7.34 -9.89
CA LYS A 155 6.29 8.46 -8.96
C LYS A 155 5.17 9.40 -9.43
N LEU A 156 4.08 9.43 -8.69
CA LEU A 156 2.98 10.36 -8.88
C LEU A 156 3.09 11.55 -7.93
N SER A 157 2.62 12.71 -8.36
CA SER A 157 2.40 13.86 -7.48
C SER A 157 1.15 13.64 -6.62
N LYS A 158 0.98 14.43 -5.56
CA LYS A 158 -0.20 14.37 -4.68
C LYS A 158 -1.52 14.42 -5.45
N ASN A 159 -1.66 15.33 -6.40
CA ASN A 159 -2.88 15.46 -7.19
C ASN A 159 -3.08 14.29 -8.17
N GLU A 160 -2.00 13.70 -8.71
CA GLU A 160 -2.11 12.53 -9.57
C GLU A 160 -2.55 11.29 -8.78
N VAL A 161 -2.11 11.15 -7.52
CA VAL A 161 -2.60 10.10 -6.61
C VAL A 161 -4.07 10.32 -6.30
N LEU A 162 -4.46 11.53 -5.87
CA LEU A 162 -5.87 11.86 -5.58
C LEU A 162 -6.78 11.62 -6.79
N PHE A 163 -6.32 11.95 -7.98
CA PHE A 163 -7.04 11.70 -9.23
C PHE A 163 -7.27 10.22 -9.47
N LEU A 164 -6.22 9.41 -9.32
CA LEU A 164 -6.32 7.97 -9.54
C LEU A 164 -7.22 7.30 -8.50
N GLU A 165 -7.07 7.66 -7.21
CA GLU A 165 -7.96 7.20 -6.13
C GLU A 165 -9.43 7.54 -6.43
N PHE A 166 -9.68 8.76 -6.90
CA PHE A 166 -11.03 9.23 -7.21
C PHE A 166 -11.66 8.43 -8.36
N LEU A 167 -10.92 8.20 -9.43
CA LEU A 167 -11.40 7.41 -10.56
C LEU A 167 -11.68 5.94 -10.16
N VAL A 168 -10.76 5.33 -9.40
CA VAL A 168 -10.90 3.96 -8.92
C VAL A 168 -12.11 3.84 -7.99
N LYS A 169 -12.29 4.75 -7.04
CA LYS A 169 -13.44 4.78 -6.15
C LYS A 169 -14.76 4.88 -6.92
N ASN A 170 -14.86 5.80 -7.89
CA ASN A 170 -16.07 5.92 -8.69
C ASN A 170 -16.36 4.65 -9.50
N TYR A 171 -15.31 3.98 -10.01
CA TYR A 171 -15.48 2.70 -10.69
C TYR A 171 -16.03 1.62 -9.75
N GLU A 172 -15.54 1.55 -8.51
CA GLU A 172 -16.04 0.61 -7.47
C GLU A 172 -17.49 0.93 -7.07
N ASP A 173 -17.89 2.20 -7.11
CA ASP A 173 -19.25 2.68 -6.88
C ASP A 173 -20.15 2.55 -8.14
N GLU A 174 -19.73 1.76 -9.14
CA GLU A 174 -20.41 1.54 -10.44
C GLU A 174 -20.58 2.79 -11.30
N LYS A 175 -19.93 3.89 -10.94
CA LYS A 175 -19.87 5.11 -11.71
C LYS A 175 -18.70 5.10 -12.67
N LEU A 176 -18.88 4.42 -13.80
CA LEU A 176 -17.79 4.18 -14.75
C LEU A 176 -17.19 5.47 -15.33
N ILE A 177 -18.00 6.51 -15.52
CA ILE A 177 -17.59 7.79 -16.11
C ILE A 177 -17.58 8.85 -15.02
N VAL A 178 -16.46 9.54 -14.86
CA VAL A 178 -16.33 10.66 -13.94
C VAL A 178 -16.29 11.96 -14.75
N SER A 179 -17.26 12.85 -14.52
CA SER A 179 -17.39 14.08 -15.29
C SER A 179 -16.21 15.04 -15.09
N TYR A 180 -15.94 15.89 -16.08
CA TYR A 180 -14.89 16.90 -16.00
C TYR A 180 -15.05 17.81 -14.78
N GLU A 181 -16.29 18.20 -14.48
CA GLU A 181 -16.60 19.05 -13.31
C GLU A 181 -16.31 18.32 -12.00
N ALA A 182 -16.72 17.05 -11.87
CA ALA A 182 -16.45 16.26 -10.68
C ALA A 182 -14.93 16.11 -10.42
N ILE A 183 -14.15 15.90 -11.48
CA ILE A 183 -12.67 15.82 -11.38
C ILE A 183 -12.10 17.17 -10.95
N LYS A 184 -12.52 18.28 -11.57
CA LYS A 184 -12.04 19.62 -11.23
C LYS A 184 -12.31 19.96 -9.76
N ASN A 185 -13.53 19.71 -9.29
CA ASN A 185 -13.94 19.97 -7.93
C ASN A 185 -13.18 19.11 -6.93
N HIS A 186 -12.98 17.82 -7.24
CA HIS A 186 -12.24 16.90 -6.36
C HIS A 186 -10.76 17.30 -6.21
N LEU A 187 -10.10 17.68 -7.30
CA LEU A 187 -8.66 17.98 -7.30
C LEU A 187 -8.32 19.37 -6.77
N TRP A 188 -9.19 20.37 -6.99
CA TRP A 188 -8.86 21.76 -6.71
C TRP A 188 -9.89 22.51 -5.86
N GLY A 189 -11.05 21.91 -5.56
CA GLY A 189 -12.07 22.48 -4.69
C GLY A 189 -12.67 23.82 -5.19
N LYS A 190 -12.39 24.21 -6.42
CA LYS A 190 -12.80 25.46 -7.06
C LYS A 190 -13.08 25.24 -8.53
N GLN A 191 -13.90 26.11 -9.13
CA GLN A 191 -14.01 26.16 -10.58
C GLN A 191 -12.66 26.54 -11.19
N VAL A 192 -12.09 25.62 -11.95
CA VAL A 192 -10.86 25.83 -12.72
C VAL A 192 -11.17 25.70 -14.21
N SER A 193 -10.33 26.31 -15.06
CA SER A 193 -10.50 26.25 -16.51
C SER A 193 -10.34 24.82 -17.04
N ASP A 194 -11.01 24.53 -18.14
CA ASP A 194 -10.86 23.27 -18.86
C ASP A 194 -9.42 23.04 -19.33
N GLU A 195 -8.71 24.12 -19.65
CA GLU A 195 -7.31 24.06 -20.05
C GLU A 195 -6.41 23.52 -18.95
N ARG A 196 -6.66 23.89 -17.67
CA ARG A 196 -5.94 23.36 -16.53
C ARG A 196 -6.14 21.85 -16.39
N LEU A 197 -7.37 21.37 -16.53
CA LEU A 197 -7.68 19.95 -16.54
C LEU A 197 -6.98 19.23 -17.70
N ARG A 198 -7.08 19.76 -18.94
CA ARG A 198 -6.43 19.17 -20.12
C ARG A 198 -4.92 19.06 -19.94
N THR A 199 -4.28 20.10 -19.40
CA THR A 199 -2.83 20.13 -19.13
C THR A 199 -2.46 19.09 -18.07
N PHE A 200 -3.25 18.95 -17.00
CA PHE A 200 -3.06 17.93 -15.97
C PHE A 200 -3.17 16.52 -16.56
N ILE A 201 -4.24 16.23 -17.32
CA ILE A 201 -4.44 14.92 -17.96
C ILE A 201 -3.32 14.58 -18.94
N ARG A 202 -2.85 15.56 -19.73
CA ARG A 202 -1.70 15.36 -20.62
C ARG A 202 -0.47 14.92 -19.83
N ARG A 203 -0.09 15.67 -18.77
CA ARG A 203 1.06 15.34 -17.91
C ARG A 203 0.92 13.99 -17.22
N PHE A 204 -0.28 13.63 -16.79
CA PHE A 204 -0.54 12.31 -16.21
C PHE A 204 -0.32 11.20 -17.26
N ARG A 205 -0.81 11.38 -18.48
CA ARG A 205 -0.62 10.44 -19.60
C ARG A 205 0.82 10.32 -20.03
N ASP A 206 1.59 11.40 -19.99
CA ASP A 206 3.02 11.40 -20.33
C ASP A 206 3.84 10.55 -19.34
N LYS A 207 3.44 10.53 -18.07
CA LYS A 207 4.05 9.67 -17.03
C LYS A 207 3.57 8.22 -17.06
N THR A 208 2.38 8.00 -17.55
CA THR A 208 1.72 6.70 -17.53
C THR A 208 1.47 6.19 -18.95
N SER A 209 0.20 6.05 -19.35
CA SER A 209 -0.21 5.63 -20.68
C SER A 209 -1.49 6.35 -21.12
N LYS A 210 -1.62 6.58 -22.42
CA LYS A 210 -2.87 7.08 -23.01
C LYS A 210 -4.03 6.11 -22.80
N ASN A 211 -3.73 4.82 -22.69
CA ASN A 211 -4.72 3.75 -22.57
C ASN A 211 -5.29 3.60 -21.15
N LEU A 212 -4.64 4.17 -20.13
CA LEU A 212 -5.16 4.15 -18.74
C LEU A 212 -6.44 4.96 -18.58
N LEU A 213 -6.63 5.99 -19.41
CA LEU A 213 -7.76 6.90 -19.34
C LEU A 213 -8.50 6.94 -20.68
N VAL A 214 -9.72 6.44 -20.69
CA VAL A 214 -10.63 6.59 -21.81
C VAL A 214 -11.33 7.96 -21.69
N ASN A 215 -11.20 8.80 -22.70
CA ASN A 215 -11.93 10.08 -22.77
C ASN A 215 -13.25 9.89 -23.50
N LEU A 216 -14.34 10.11 -22.80
CA LEU A 216 -15.69 10.13 -23.37
C LEU A 216 -16.07 11.59 -23.61
N ARG A 217 -15.98 12.01 -24.89
CA ARG A 217 -16.19 13.41 -25.29
C ARG A 217 -17.51 13.95 -24.76
N GLY A 218 -17.45 15.14 -24.14
CA GLY A 218 -18.62 15.81 -23.55
C GLY A 218 -19.08 15.24 -22.21
N GLN A 219 -18.52 14.09 -21.75
CA GLN A 219 -18.96 13.43 -20.52
C GLN A 219 -17.87 13.45 -19.43
N GLY A 220 -16.68 12.95 -19.73
CA GLY A 220 -15.62 12.85 -18.72
C GLY A 220 -14.56 11.81 -19.05
N TYR A 221 -13.96 11.27 -17.99
CA TYR A 221 -12.94 10.23 -18.07
C TYR A 221 -13.37 8.95 -17.35
N GLN A 222 -12.94 7.83 -17.91
CA GLN A 222 -13.08 6.50 -17.33
C GLN A 222 -11.68 5.89 -17.14
N ILE A 223 -11.46 5.25 -15.99
CA ILE A 223 -10.25 4.46 -15.74
C ILE A 223 -10.38 3.08 -16.40
N ALA A 224 -9.33 2.63 -17.10
CA ALA A 224 -9.31 1.33 -17.75
C ALA A 224 -8.80 0.25 -16.78
N ILE A 225 -9.74 -0.42 -16.10
CA ILE A 225 -9.47 -1.51 -15.15
C ILE A 225 -9.56 -2.85 -15.90
N ILE A 226 -8.65 -3.79 -15.56
CA ILE A 226 -8.69 -5.17 -16.01
C ILE A 226 -9.42 -6.00 -14.95
N ILE A 227 -10.56 -6.54 -15.29
CA ILE A 227 -11.26 -7.50 -14.44
C ILE A 227 -10.58 -8.85 -14.65
N SER A 228 -9.87 -9.34 -13.63
CA SER A 228 -9.36 -10.71 -13.63
C SER A 228 -10.57 -11.65 -13.55
N LYS A 229 -10.76 -12.47 -14.61
CA LYS A 229 -11.74 -13.57 -14.59
C LYS A 229 -11.26 -14.69 -13.69
#